data_b43ae846c8a3dc5bf92fdebde24d840a
#
_entry.id   b43ae846c8a3dc5bf92fdebde24d840a
#
_cell.length_a   1.000
_cell.length_b   1.000
_cell.length_c   1.000
_cell.angle_alpha   90.00
_cell.angle_beta   90.00
_cell.angle_gamma   90.00
#
_symmetry.space_group_name_H-M   'P 1'
#
loop_
_entity.id
_entity.type
_entity.pdbx_description
1 polymer ?
#
loop_
_entity_poly.entity_id
_entity_poly.type
_entity_poly.pdbx_seq_one_letter_code
_entity_poly.pdbx_strand_id
1 'polypeptide(L)'
;MIPTIIAIYLFAVGYGIFRRFNMGLARNSRGQQLRRYLIAAVQVVIPMLLMRQSSFSLPAVCALLTATLWIVTYNVLYDKTNRQTSPDYDNHMDIAFGIYIFGWLSALQGITAALSPAAGIVTGLAEAAILIIPLAHIGYYSVYRTCIDDAGMIPMLDTYASETVEYVRSLGIVKVVFVVAGFIGLTAALVAANWQTASPADTAWWLYAITAAVFAYFTVYIWKPRHGLFVRTGVVNLYIDVRDYFRGSRRYRTGMEQRLSDLSVTRNAEGGKPHTVLLVIGESACRDYMSAFEPDQPWETTPWETAMSRDRRHFSFFRNAYSCAMQTVPALERALTERSQYNNREFSDSVSVIDIARKAGYRTSWFSNQGHIGKNDTSATLVASTSDRAEWTLSSVEAQYDSSLIDFLDTIDPTVDNFVVLHLIGSHFNYENRYPESYAKANGLRTDLGDVECYRNSIHFTDSVLQKAFEKASQRLNLEAMVYCSDHGGIPDMRRSPRFLGFKMVRIPLWTYLSDSYIDRHPAVAKALADNRDRYFTNDLLYDLMCGIFDIRSNRYDPSQSLASADYCYQRADMLTYDNRIRVADDDLDKA
;
A
#
# COMPACT_ATOMS: atom_id res chain seq x y z
N MET A 1 -18.23 44.76 0.03
CA MET A 1 -16.93 45.07 -0.60
C MET A 1 -15.82 44.14 -0.10
N ILE A 2 -15.57 43.99 1.20
CA ILE A 2 -14.49 43.16 1.75
C ILE A 2 -14.65 41.66 1.44
N PRO A 3 -15.85 41.03 1.59
CA PRO A 3 -16.03 39.63 1.21
C PRO A 3 -15.70 39.32 -0.26
N THR A 4 -16.04 40.27 -1.13
CA THR A 4 -15.73 40.20 -2.56
C THR A 4 -14.21 40.21 -2.79
N ILE A 5 -13.49 41.07 -2.02
CA ILE A 5 -12.02 41.14 -2.09
C ILE A 5 -11.39 39.82 -1.66
N ILE A 6 -11.89 39.20 -0.59
CA ILE A 6 -11.39 37.89 -0.14
C ILE A 6 -11.66 36.78 -1.16
N ALA A 7 -12.88 36.76 -1.71
CA ALA A 7 -13.20 35.78 -2.77
C ALA A 7 -12.31 35.98 -4.00
N ILE A 8 -12.04 37.24 -4.39
CA ILE A 8 -11.11 37.59 -5.46
C ILE A 8 -9.68 37.17 -5.10
N TYR A 9 -9.26 37.39 -3.83
CA TYR A 9 -7.94 36.96 -3.35
C TYR A 9 -7.78 35.45 -3.43
N LEU A 10 -8.72 34.68 -2.89
CA LEU A 10 -8.67 33.21 -2.95
C LEU A 10 -8.69 32.69 -4.39
N PHE A 11 -9.50 33.32 -5.24
CA PHE A 11 -9.50 33.04 -6.67
C PHE A 11 -8.15 33.37 -7.31
N ALA A 12 -7.58 34.54 -7.00
CA ALA A 12 -6.30 34.96 -7.55
C ALA A 12 -5.14 34.05 -7.10
N VAL A 13 -5.14 33.63 -5.82
CA VAL A 13 -4.17 32.66 -5.30
C VAL A 13 -4.28 31.33 -6.06
N GLY A 14 -5.49 30.79 -6.17
CA GLY A 14 -5.73 29.55 -6.90
C GLY A 14 -5.36 29.66 -8.39
N TYR A 15 -5.76 30.75 -9.05
CA TYR A 15 -5.44 31.00 -10.45
C TYR A 15 -3.93 31.25 -10.68
N GLY A 16 -3.28 31.95 -9.75
CA GLY A 16 -1.83 32.19 -9.81
C GLY A 16 -1.03 30.89 -9.67
N ILE A 17 -1.43 30.02 -8.76
CA ILE A 17 -0.86 28.67 -8.61
C ILE A 17 -1.08 27.88 -9.89
N PHE A 18 -2.29 27.82 -10.38
CA PHE A 18 -2.64 27.15 -11.62
C PHE A 18 -1.77 27.58 -12.81
N ARG A 19 -1.65 28.90 -13.04
CA ARG A 19 -0.87 29.43 -14.17
C ARG A 19 0.63 29.18 -14.03
N ARG A 20 1.18 29.28 -12.82
CA ARG A 20 2.62 29.14 -12.58
C ARG A 20 3.10 27.71 -12.74
N PHE A 21 2.32 26.74 -12.36
CA PHE A 21 2.70 25.35 -12.38
C PHE A 21 2.21 24.61 -13.63
N ASN A 22 1.58 25.33 -14.57
CA ASN A 22 1.06 24.79 -15.84
C ASN A 22 0.30 23.46 -15.64
N MET A 23 -0.55 23.42 -14.64
CA MET A 23 -1.33 22.26 -14.27
C MET A 23 -2.43 22.05 -15.33
N GLY A 24 -1.96 21.75 -16.52
CA GLY A 24 -2.82 21.62 -17.67
C GLY A 24 -3.18 20.16 -17.85
N LEU A 25 -4.37 19.87 -17.64
CA LEU A 25 -5.25 18.95 -18.37
C LEU A 25 -6.59 19.00 -17.66
N ALA A 26 -7.18 20.20 -17.62
CA ALA A 26 -8.56 20.30 -17.21
C ALA A 26 -9.41 19.49 -18.20
N ARG A 27 -9.84 18.31 -17.80
CA ARG A 27 -10.84 17.48 -18.51
C ARG A 27 -12.16 18.22 -18.71
N ASN A 28 -12.29 19.43 -18.13
CA ASN A 28 -13.51 20.23 -18.12
C ASN A 28 -13.34 21.53 -18.90
N SER A 29 -14.39 21.95 -19.59
CA SER A 29 -14.40 23.23 -20.31
C SER A 29 -14.17 24.41 -19.37
N ARG A 30 -13.54 25.50 -19.88
CA ARG A 30 -13.33 26.75 -19.11
C ARG A 30 -14.62 27.27 -18.47
N GLY A 31 -15.77 27.09 -19.13
CA GLY A 31 -17.07 27.49 -18.59
C GLY A 31 -17.50 26.68 -17.38
N GLN A 32 -17.20 25.39 -17.32
CA GLN A 32 -17.48 24.57 -16.14
C GLN A 32 -16.60 24.93 -14.96
N GLN A 33 -15.34 25.26 -15.19
CA GLN A 33 -14.42 25.74 -14.14
C GLN A 33 -14.89 27.07 -13.57
N LEU A 34 -15.21 28.05 -14.41
CA LEU A 34 -15.73 29.34 -13.98
C LEU A 34 -17.01 29.19 -13.16
N ARG A 35 -17.95 28.34 -13.59
CA ARG A 35 -19.17 28.05 -12.83
C ARG A 35 -18.88 27.53 -11.42
N ARG A 36 -17.88 26.66 -11.25
CA ARG A 36 -17.48 26.11 -9.96
C ARG A 36 -16.92 27.18 -9.01
N TYR A 37 -16.04 28.04 -9.54
CA TYR A 37 -15.51 29.15 -8.76
C TYR A 37 -16.61 30.16 -8.38
N LEU A 38 -17.55 30.43 -9.27
CA LEU A 38 -18.68 31.29 -8.96
C LEU A 38 -19.57 30.72 -7.85
N ILE A 39 -19.86 29.42 -7.91
CA ILE A 39 -20.63 28.74 -6.83
C ILE A 39 -19.88 28.86 -5.51
N ALA A 40 -18.59 28.55 -5.47
CA ALA A 40 -17.79 28.67 -4.26
C ALA A 40 -17.71 30.12 -3.76
N ALA A 41 -17.53 31.12 -4.65
CA ALA A 41 -17.49 32.53 -4.29
C ALA A 41 -18.82 33.02 -3.71
N VAL A 42 -19.94 32.64 -4.28
CA VAL A 42 -21.29 32.96 -3.78
C VAL A 42 -21.51 32.47 -2.36
N GLN A 43 -21.02 31.28 -2.04
CA GLN A 43 -21.08 30.71 -0.69
C GLN A 43 -20.29 31.52 0.36
N VAL A 44 -19.22 32.19 -0.05
CA VAL A 44 -18.43 33.07 0.82
C VAL A 44 -19.10 34.41 0.97
N VAL A 45 -19.50 35.00 -0.16
CA VAL A 45 -19.99 36.41 -0.19
C VAL A 45 -21.34 36.55 0.50
N ILE A 46 -22.28 35.63 0.30
CA ILE A 46 -23.64 35.74 0.87
C ILE A 46 -23.61 35.71 2.40
N PRO A 47 -22.99 34.72 3.10
CA PRO A 47 -22.95 34.72 4.55
C PRO A 47 -22.29 35.97 5.13
N MET A 48 -21.19 36.42 4.55
CA MET A 48 -20.47 37.59 5.06
C MET A 48 -21.27 38.91 4.91
N LEU A 49 -22.01 39.06 3.81
CA LEU A 49 -22.90 40.19 3.60
C LEU A 49 -24.09 40.17 4.54
N LEU A 50 -24.74 39.02 4.68
CA LEU A 50 -25.94 38.86 5.51
C LEU A 50 -25.62 39.04 7.00
N MET A 51 -24.50 38.52 7.47
CA MET A 51 -24.11 38.58 8.88
C MET A 51 -23.25 39.79 9.21
N ARG A 52 -23.05 40.71 8.27
CA ARG A 52 -22.23 41.93 8.43
C ARG A 52 -20.85 41.68 9.05
N GLN A 53 -20.28 40.53 8.76
CA GLN A 53 -18.99 40.12 9.33
C GLN A 53 -17.84 41.02 8.87
N SER A 54 -16.95 41.32 9.80
CA SER A 54 -15.68 41.97 9.49
C SER A 54 -14.64 40.92 9.05
N SER A 55 -14.10 41.14 7.87
CA SER A 55 -13.05 40.24 7.31
C SER A 55 -11.68 40.45 7.98
N PHE A 56 -11.55 41.44 8.84
CA PHE A 56 -10.32 41.70 9.57
C PHE A 56 -10.37 41.23 11.03
N SER A 57 -11.43 40.53 11.42
CA SER A 57 -11.46 39.88 12.73
C SER A 57 -10.42 38.74 12.76
N LEU A 58 -9.83 38.51 13.92
CA LEU A 58 -8.84 37.43 14.09
C LEU A 58 -9.36 36.05 13.63
N PRO A 59 -10.60 35.63 13.97
CA PRO A 59 -11.16 34.40 13.44
C PRO A 59 -11.23 34.34 11.91
N ALA A 60 -11.65 35.43 11.25
CA ALA A 60 -11.73 35.49 9.81
C ALA A 60 -10.34 35.34 9.15
N VAL A 61 -9.31 35.89 9.76
CA VAL A 61 -7.91 35.70 9.32
C VAL A 61 -7.50 34.24 9.51
N CYS A 62 -7.81 33.60 10.63
CA CYS A 62 -7.53 32.17 10.85
C CYS A 62 -8.22 31.30 9.79
N ALA A 63 -9.51 31.52 9.54
CA ALA A 63 -10.26 30.80 8.49
C ALA A 63 -9.65 31.01 7.10
N LEU A 64 -9.19 32.22 6.77
CA LEU A 64 -8.51 32.52 5.51
C LEU A 64 -7.17 31.77 5.39
N LEU A 65 -6.39 31.76 6.46
CA LEU A 65 -5.11 31.00 6.49
C LEU A 65 -5.34 29.50 6.34
N THR A 66 -6.36 28.95 7.01
CA THR A 66 -6.76 27.54 6.89
C THR A 66 -7.13 27.19 5.44
N ALA A 67 -7.97 28.01 4.80
CA ALA A 67 -8.34 27.82 3.39
C ALA A 67 -7.14 27.94 2.44
N THR A 68 -6.27 28.92 2.70
CA THR A 68 -5.06 29.13 1.90
C THR A 68 -4.10 27.95 2.04
N LEU A 69 -3.89 27.44 3.26
CA LEU A 69 -3.06 26.26 3.50
C LEU A 69 -3.60 25.03 2.77
N TRP A 70 -4.92 24.82 2.77
CA TRP A 70 -5.55 23.75 2.00
C TRP A 70 -5.24 23.87 0.51
N ILE A 71 -5.52 25.04 -0.09
CA ILE A 71 -5.28 25.28 -1.52
C ILE A 71 -3.80 25.05 -1.87
N VAL A 72 -2.88 25.59 -1.07
CA VAL A 72 -1.44 25.46 -1.31
C VAL A 72 -1.00 24.00 -1.19
N THR A 73 -1.42 23.28 -0.15
CA THR A 73 -1.05 21.90 0.05
C THR A 73 -1.46 21.04 -1.13
N TYR A 74 -2.70 21.11 -1.57
CA TYR A 74 -3.18 20.28 -2.65
C TYR A 74 -2.67 20.71 -4.02
N ASN A 75 -2.62 22.00 -4.31
CA ASN A 75 -2.21 22.48 -5.63
C ASN A 75 -0.68 22.57 -5.82
N VAL A 76 0.10 22.59 -4.75
CA VAL A 76 1.57 22.67 -4.86
C VAL A 76 2.22 21.33 -4.50
N LEU A 77 1.85 20.72 -3.38
CA LEU A 77 2.47 19.48 -2.93
C LEU A 77 1.81 18.25 -3.54
N TYR A 78 0.50 18.10 -3.37
CA TYR A 78 -0.23 16.91 -3.81
C TYR A 78 -0.22 16.78 -5.34
N ASP A 79 -0.53 17.82 -6.08
CA ASP A 79 -0.53 17.76 -7.56
C ASP A 79 0.86 17.40 -8.11
N LYS A 80 1.91 17.95 -7.52
CA LYS A 80 3.29 17.66 -7.95
C LYS A 80 3.70 16.22 -7.71
N THR A 81 3.23 15.60 -6.64
CA THR A 81 3.71 14.30 -6.18
C THR A 81 2.78 13.14 -6.54
N ASN A 82 1.46 13.36 -6.55
CA ASN A 82 0.45 12.31 -6.61
C ASN A 82 -0.39 12.33 -7.90
N ARG A 83 -0.11 13.22 -8.83
CA ARG A 83 -0.90 13.36 -10.07
C ARG A 83 -0.94 12.08 -10.91
N GLN A 84 0.17 11.34 -10.94
CA GLN A 84 0.27 10.09 -11.71
C GLN A 84 -0.43 8.91 -11.02
N THR A 85 -0.57 8.99 -9.68
CA THR A 85 -1.17 7.93 -8.87
C THR A 85 -2.69 8.04 -8.75
N SER A 86 -3.24 9.23 -8.99
CA SER A 86 -4.67 9.51 -8.88
C SER A 86 -5.21 10.13 -10.18
N PRO A 87 -5.50 9.32 -11.21
CA PRO A 87 -5.88 9.81 -12.55
C PRO A 87 -7.19 10.60 -12.56
N ASP A 88 -8.07 10.39 -11.59
CA ASP A 88 -9.34 11.11 -11.46
C ASP A 88 -9.23 12.41 -10.64
N TYR A 89 -8.08 12.68 -10.06
CA TYR A 89 -7.80 13.90 -9.32
C TYR A 89 -7.84 15.14 -10.25
N ASP A 90 -8.53 16.18 -9.78
CA ASP A 90 -8.61 17.48 -10.46
C ASP A 90 -8.29 18.60 -9.46
N ASN A 91 -7.09 19.13 -9.53
CA ASN A 91 -6.58 20.17 -8.62
C ASN A 91 -7.42 21.45 -8.57
N HIS A 92 -8.18 21.77 -9.62
CA HIS A 92 -9.15 22.88 -9.61
C HIS A 92 -10.26 22.67 -8.59
N MET A 93 -10.57 21.41 -8.28
CA MET A 93 -11.57 21.10 -7.25
C MET A 93 -11.08 21.49 -5.86
N ASP A 94 -9.81 21.31 -5.56
CA ASP A 94 -9.25 21.69 -4.27
C ASP A 94 -9.17 23.22 -4.09
N ILE A 95 -9.04 24.00 -5.16
CA ILE A 95 -9.19 25.47 -5.09
C ILE A 95 -10.63 25.83 -4.70
N ALA A 96 -11.61 25.26 -5.41
CA ALA A 96 -13.02 25.50 -5.09
C ALA A 96 -13.38 25.01 -3.68
N PHE A 97 -12.79 23.89 -3.26
CA PHE A 97 -13.01 23.34 -1.92
C PHE A 97 -12.37 24.20 -0.82
N GLY A 98 -11.20 24.76 -1.04
CA GLY A 98 -10.60 25.73 -0.11
C GLY A 98 -11.45 26.99 0.05
N ILE A 99 -12.02 27.53 -1.03
CA ILE A 99 -12.98 28.64 -0.98
C ILE A 99 -14.24 28.24 -0.18
N TYR A 100 -14.73 27.01 -0.39
CA TYR A 100 -15.86 26.45 0.36
C TYR A 100 -15.54 26.33 1.86
N ILE A 101 -14.34 25.85 2.23
CA ILE A 101 -13.88 25.77 3.63
C ILE A 101 -13.93 27.16 4.29
N PHE A 102 -13.40 28.18 3.61
CA PHE A 102 -13.45 29.56 4.13
C PHE A 102 -14.88 30.02 4.37
N GLY A 103 -15.77 29.81 3.40
CA GLY A 103 -17.17 30.22 3.52
C GLY A 103 -17.89 29.46 4.65
N TRP A 104 -17.63 28.17 4.79
CA TRP A 104 -18.22 27.36 5.85
C TRP A 104 -17.74 27.78 7.24
N LEU A 105 -16.45 28.02 7.42
CA LEU A 105 -15.88 28.53 8.67
C LEU A 105 -16.43 29.92 9.00
N SER A 106 -16.52 30.81 8.01
CA SER A 106 -17.09 32.15 8.19
C SER A 106 -18.56 32.12 8.63
N ALA A 107 -19.36 31.21 8.04
CA ALA A 107 -20.75 31.02 8.44
C ALA A 107 -20.85 30.46 9.88
N LEU A 108 -20.02 29.48 10.21
CA LEU A 108 -19.98 28.91 11.55
C LEU A 108 -19.55 29.93 12.59
N GLN A 109 -18.54 30.75 12.31
CA GLN A 109 -18.11 31.88 13.16
C GLN A 109 -19.25 32.87 13.43
N GLY A 110 -19.99 33.25 12.38
CA GLY A 110 -21.13 34.13 12.54
C GLY A 110 -22.24 33.56 13.44
N ILE A 111 -22.56 32.29 13.23
CA ILE A 111 -23.59 31.60 14.03
C ILE A 111 -23.14 31.45 15.49
N THR A 112 -21.92 30.98 15.73
CA THR A 112 -21.42 30.76 17.09
C THR A 112 -21.22 32.07 17.86
N ALA A 113 -20.74 33.11 17.19
CA ALA A 113 -20.62 34.45 17.78
C ALA A 113 -21.97 35.04 18.23
N ALA A 114 -23.05 34.78 17.50
CA ALA A 114 -24.39 35.19 17.86
C ALA A 114 -24.97 34.44 19.07
N LEU A 115 -24.51 33.19 19.29
CA LEU A 115 -25.00 32.37 20.42
C LEU A 115 -24.31 32.73 21.74
N SER A 116 -23.00 32.66 21.78
CA SER A 116 -22.22 33.03 22.97
C SER A 116 -20.70 32.96 22.67
N PRO A 117 -19.84 33.60 23.48
CA PRO A 117 -18.40 33.42 23.40
C PRO A 117 -17.97 31.96 23.52
N ALA A 118 -18.59 31.19 24.41
CA ALA A 118 -18.30 29.79 24.60
C ALA A 118 -18.61 28.93 23.35
N ALA A 119 -19.60 29.34 22.53
CA ALA A 119 -19.90 28.65 21.28
C ALA A 119 -18.76 28.76 20.25
N GLY A 120 -17.90 29.76 20.36
CA GLY A 120 -16.69 29.92 19.55
C GLY A 120 -15.71 28.75 19.67
N ILE A 121 -15.76 27.97 20.78
CA ILE A 121 -14.99 26.74 20.95
C ILE A 121 -15.28 25.78 19.80
N VAL A 122 -16.54 25.64 19.38
CA VAL A 122 -16.97 24.73 18.31
C VAL A 122 -16.29 25.10 16.98
N THR A 123 -16.23 26.41 16.69
CA THR A 123 -15.55 26.91 15.47
C THR A 123 -14.05 26.64 15.52
N GLY A 124 -13.38 26.92 16.64
CA GLY A 124 -11.96 26.68 16.80
C GLY A 124 -11.60 25.20 16.68
N LEU A 125 -12.40 24.31 17.25
CA LEU A 125 -12.24 22.86 17.11
C LEU A 125 -12.49 22.37 15.69
N ALA A 126 -13.52 22.89 15.01
CA ALA A 126 -13.82 22.55 13.62
C ALA A 126 -12.67 22.99 12.69
N GLU A 127 -12.12 24.18 12.92
CA GLU A 127 -10.97 24.69 12.17
C GLU A 127 -9.72 23.84 12.38
N ALA A 128 -9.42 23.46 13.63
CA ALA A 128 -8.32 22.56 13.96
C ALA A 128 -8.50 21.18 13.28
N ALA A 129 -9.72 20.63 13.29
CA ALA A 129 -10.02 19.36 12.63
C ALA A 129 -9.79 19.43 11.12
N ILE A 130 -10.17 20.52 10.45
CA ILE A 130 -9.91 20.73 9.02
C ILE A 130 -8.40 20.81 8.75
N LEU A 131 -7.63 21.44 9.64
CA LEU A 131 -6.17 21.58 9.49
C LEU A 131 -5.41 20.25 9.65
N ILE A 132 -5.97 19.23 10.29
CA ILE A 132 -5.33 17.91 10.41
C ILE A 132 -4.91 17.40 9.02
N ILE A 133 -5.77 17.50 8.02
CA ILE A 133 -5.56 16.93 6.69
C ILE A 133 -4.37 17.59 5.98
N PRO A 134 -4.32 18.93 5.75
CA PRO A 134 -3.17 19.53 5.10
C PRO A 134 -1.87 19.40 5.92
N LEU A 135 -1.94 19.44 7.25
CA LEU A 135 -0.78 19.27 8.10
C LEU A 135 -0.25 17.83 8.05
N ALA A 136 -1.13 16.82 7.97
CA ALA A 136 -0.72 15.42 7.77
C ALA A 136 -0.01 15.26 6.42
N HIS A 137 -0.53 15.83 5.33
CA HIS A 137 0.15 15.81 4.03
C HIS A 137 1.52 16.50 4.07
N ILE A 138 1.63 17.65 4.72
CA ILE A 138 2.90 18.39 4.87
C ILE A 138 3.88 17.57 5.72
N GLY A 139 3.43 17.01 6.83
CA GLY A 139 4.24 16.15 7.70
C GLY A 139 4.74 14.92 6.95
N TYR A 140 3.87 14.23 6.24
CA TYR A 140 4.22 13.08 5.40
C TYR A 140 5.21 13.48 4.30
N TYR A 141 4.96 14.60 3.61
CA TYR A 141 5.86 15.12 2.60
C TYR A 141 7.26 15.46 3.14
N SER A 142 7.35 15.94 4.38
CA SER A 142 8.66 16.25 4.99
C SER A 142 9.56 15.03 5.11
N VAL A 143 8.95 13.85 5.33
CA VAL A 143 9.63 12.56 5.49
C VAL A 143 9.81 11.84 4.15
N TYR A 144 8.75 11.72 3.37
CA TYR A 144 8.68 10.83 2.20
C TYR A 144 8.78 11.55 0.85
N ARG A 145 8.77 12.89 0.83
CA ARG A 145 8.81 13.74 -0.37
C ARG A 145 7.64 13.50 -1.34
N THR A 146 6.58 12.89 -0.86
CA THR A 146 5.29 12.71 -1.53
C THR A 146 4.15 13.00 -0.55
N CYS A 147 2.94 13.29 -1.03
CA CYS A 147 1.75 13.38 -0.20
C CYS A 147 1.14 11.98 0.04
N ILE A 148 0.25 11.89 1.02
CA ILE A 148 -0.48 10.67 1.33
C ILE A 148 -1.41 10.36 0.16
N ASP A 149 -1.30 9.14 -0.38
CA ASP A 149 -2.22 8.55 -1.36
C ASP A 149 -2.81 7.24 -0.80
N ASP A 150 -3.53 6.49 -1.63
CA ASP A 150 -4.06 5.17 -1.27
C ASP A 150 -2.95 4.20 -0.86
N ALA A 151 -1.84 4.19 -1.62
CA ALA A 151 -0.67 3.36 -1.34
C ALA A 151 0.01 3.70 -0.01
N GLY A 152 -0.10 4.95 0.47
CA GLY A 152 0.36 5.37 1.79
C GLY A 152 -0.68 5.16 2.90
N MET A 153 -1.96 5.40 2.59
CA MET A 153 -3.05 5.37 3.58
C MET A 153 -3.45 3.94 3.95
N ILE A 154 -3.56 3.03 2.97
CA ILE A 154 -4.00 1.65 3.21
C ILE A 154 -3.08 0.94 4.21
N PRO A 155 -1.74 0.92 4.04
CA PRO A 155 -0.85 0.33 5.03
C PRO A 155 -0.94 0.99 6.41
N MET A 156 -1.13 2.33 6.47
CA MET A 156 -1.31 3.02 7.75
C MET A 156 -2.57 2.60 8.50
N LEU A 157 -3.65 2.27 7.77
CA LEU A 157 -4.91 1.81 8.36
C LEU A 157 -4.87 0.32 8.72
N ASP A 158 -4.05 -0.46 8.03
CA ASP A 158 -3.87 -1.90 8.26
C ASP A 158 -2.71 -2.23 9.21
N THR A 159 -1.93 -1.21 9.62
CA THR A 159 -0.77 -1.38 10.51
C THR A 159 -1.19 -1.80 11.92
N TYR A 160 -0.50 -2.80 12.47
CA TYR A 160 -0.72 -3.28 13.84
C TYR A 160 -0.16 -2.32 14.89
N ALA A 161 -0.70 -2.39 16.11
CA ALA A 161 -0.25 -1.52 17.20
C ALA A 161 1.26 -1.64 17.48
N SER A 162 1.83 -2.85 17.38
CA SER A 162 3.27 -3.10 17.51
C SER A 162 4.10 -2.36 16.46
N GLU A 163 3.71 -2.47 15.21
CA GLU A 163 4.38 -1.78 14.08
C GLU A 163 4.21 -0.26 14.18
N THR A 164 3.03 0.21 14.60
CA THR A 164 2.80 1.63 14.85
C THR A 164 3.76 2.15 15.93
N VAL A 165 3.96 1.41 17.02
CA VAL A 165 4.90 1.78 18.08
C VAL A 165 6.34 1.77 17.57
N GLU A 166 6.75 0.77 16.81
CA GLU A 166 8.07 0.71 16.18
C GLU A 166 8.28 1.90 15.22
N TYR A 167 7.28 2.20 14.40
CA TYR A 167 7.34 3.34 13.48
C TYR A 167 7.48 4.68 14.23
N VAL A 168 6.68 4.91 15.27
CA VAL A 168 6.76 6.12 16.11
C VAL A 168 8.14 6.24 16.77
N ARG A 169 8.71 5.12 17.25
CA ARG A 169 10.09 5.10 17.80
C ARG A 169 11.12 5.46 16.75
N SER A 170 10.99 4.95 15.52
CA SER A 170 11.92 5.22 14.41
C SER A 170 11.89 6.69 13.95
N LEU A 171 10.75 7.37 14.08
CA LEU A 171 10.64 8.82 13.83
C LEU A 171 11.34 9.66 14.91
N GLY A 172 11.59 9.08 16.07
CA GLY A 172 12.12 9.72 17.25
C GLY A 172 11.01 10.31 18.13
N ILE A 173 10.84 9.74 19.32
CA ILE A 173 9.73 10.07 20.23
C ILE A 173 9.65 11.56 20.58
N VAL A 174 10.81 12.22 20.69
CA VAL A 174 10.92 13.66 20.98
C VAL A 174 10.27 14.48 19.85
N LYS A 175 10.52 14.14 18.59
CA LYS A 175 9.91 14.83 17.43
C LYS A 175 8.40 14.65 17.42
N VAL A 176 7.91 13.45 17.71
CA VAL A 176 6.47 13.16 17.77
C VAL A 176 5.80 13.97 18.88
N VAL A 177 6.41 14.04 20.07
CA VAL A 177 5.91 14.84 21.18
C VAL A 177 5.83 16.31 20.80
N PHE A 178 6.86 16.87 20.12
CA PHE A 178 6.83 18.27 19.66
C PHE A 178 5.72 18.52 18.63
N VAL A 179 5.48 17.62 17.70
CA VAL A 179 4.41 17.74 16.71
C VAL A 179 3.04 17.73 17.39
N VAL A 180 2.80 16.80 18.31
CA VAL A 180 1.54 16.69 19.07
C VAL A 180 1.32 17.93 19.94
N ALA A 181 2.35 18.36 20.69
CA ALA A 181 2.27 19.56 21.52
C ALA A 181 2.02 20.82 20.69
N GLY A 182 2.68 20.92 19.52
CA GLY A 182 2.45 22.02 18.57
C GLY A 182 1.01 22.05 18.04
N PHE A 183 0.45 20.89 17.70
CA PHE A 183 -0.95 20.80 17.26
C PHE A 183 -1.94 21.14 18.38
N ILE A 184 -1.69 20.70 19.61
CA ILE A 184 -2.51 21.08 20.78
C ILE A 184 -2.43 22.61 21.00
N GLY A 185 -1.24 23.20 20.93
CA GLY A 185 -1.04 24.65 21.04
C GLY A 185 -1.77 25.42 19.95
N LEU A 186 -1.69 24.95 18.70
CA LEU A 186 -2.44 25.54 17.57
C LEU A 186 -3.96 25.45 17.82
N THR A 187 -4.47 24.31 18.25
CA THR A 187 -5.89 24.13 18.59
C THR A 187 -6.33 25.09 19.67
N ALA A 188 -5.54 25.23 20.74
CA ALA A 188 -5.82 26.17 21.81
C ALA A 188 -5.83 27.63 21.32
N ALA A 189 -4.91 28.01 20.44
CA ALA A 189 -4.87 29.35 19.85
C ALA A 189 -6.10 29.63 18.97
N LEU A 190 -6.53 28.68 18.15
CA LEU A 190 -7.74 28.78 17.31
C LEU A 190 -9.00 28.91 18.17
N VAL A 191 -9.11 28.09 19.22
CA VAL A 191 -10.21 28.21 20.19
C VAL A 191 -10.21 29.58 20.88
N ALA A 192 -9.06 30.04 21.34
CA ALA A 192 -8.93 31.36 21.98
C ALA A 192 -9.29 32.52 21.03
N ALA A 193 -8.85 32.43 19.78
CA ALA A 193 -9.17 33.42 18.75
C ALA A 193 -10.68 33.51 18.49
N ASN A 194 -11.35 32.39 18.42
CA ASN A 194 -12.80 32.33 18.21
C ASN A 194 -13.60 32.71 19.48
N TRP A 195 -13.06 32.47 20.69
CA TRP A 195 -13.69 32.86 21.96
C TRP A 195 -13.72 34.38 22.17
N GLN A 196 -12.59 35.05 21.93
CA GLN A 196 -12.42 36.47 22.28
C GLN A 196 -13.22 37.44 21.39
N THR A 197 -13.67 36.99 20.23
CA THR A 197 -14.30 37.87 19.22
C THR A 197 -15.81 37.71 19.13
N ALA A 198 -16.43 36.96 20.04
CA ALA A 198 -17.87 36.85 20.11
C ALA A 198 -18.48 38.19 20.55
N SER A 199 -18.91 38.97 19.58
CA SER A 199 -19.76 40.14 19.78
C SER A 199 -21.12 39.80 19.21
N PRO A 200 -22.20 39.81 20.01
CA PRO A 200 -23.55 39.65 19.47
C PRO A 200 -23.78 40.74 18.43
N ALA A 201 -23.79 40.37 17.17
CA ALA A 201 -24.17 41.29 16.12
C ALA A 201 -25.69 41.56 16.27
N ASP A 202 -26.11 42.79 16.11
CA ASP A 202 -27.53 43.20 15.99
C ASP A 202 -28.15 42.65 14.69
N THR A 203 -27.95 41.36 14.45
CA THR A 203 -28.36 40.69 13.23
C THR A 203 -29.63 39.87 13.52
N ALA A 204 -30.69 40.18 12.80
CA ALA A 204 -31.96 39.51 12.97
C ALA A 204 -31.81 37.97 12.77
N TRP A 205 -32.38 37.16 13.66
CA TRP A 205 -32.26 35.71 13.68
C TRP A 205 -32.60 35.04 12.33
N TRP A 206 -33.55 35.62 11.59
CA TRP A 206 -33.94 35.06 10.28
C TRP A 206 -32.85 35.18 9.22
N LEU A 207 -31.88 36.09 9.34
CA LEU A 207 -30.72 36.18 8.46
C LEU A 207 -29.78 34.96 8.67
N TYR A 208 -29.63 34.54 9.94
CA TYR A 208 -28.88 33.29 10.23
C TYR A 208 -29.59 32.08 9.67
N ALA A 209 -30.93 32.02 9.75
CA ALA A 209 -31.71 30.93 9.18
C ALA A 209 -31.59 30.88 7.65
N ILE A 210 -31.66 32.03 6.96
CA ILE A 210 -31.43 32.11 5.51
C ILE A 210 -30.00 31.66 5.17
N THR A 211 -29.00 32.14 5.91
CA THR A 211 -27.60 31.74 5.68
C THR A 211 -27.42 30.23 5.84
N ALA A 212 -27.96 29.66 6.90
CA ALA A 212 -27.91 28.20 7.12
C ALA A 212 -28.61 27.42 6.00
N ALA A 213 -29.79 27.90 5.56
CA ALA A 213 -30.53 27.26 4.46
C ALA A 213 -29.78 27.34 3.13
N VAL A 214 -29.19 28.48 2.81
CA VAL A 214 -28.35 28.66 1.61
C VAL A 214 -27.13 27.73 1.66
N PHE A 215 -26.48 27.70 2.83
CA PHE A 215 -25.32 26.80 3.02
C PHE A 215 -25.68 25.32 2.93
N ALA A 216 -26.78 24.91 3.55
CA ALA A 216 -27.29 23.56 3.46
C ALA A 216 -27.63 23.17 2.01
N TYR A 217 -28.32 24.08 1.29
CA TYR A 217 -28.63 23.86 -0.13
C TYR A 217 -27.38 23.66 -0.98
N PHE A 218 -26.39 24.55 -0.86
CA PHE A 218 -25.14 24.43 -1.61
C PHE A 218 -24.32 23.22 -1.18
N THR A 219 -24.30 22.87 0.11
CA THR A 219 -23.63 21.66 0.61
C THR A 219 -24.25 20.42 -0.02
N VAL A 220 -25.57 20.28 0.01
CA VAL A 220 -26.27 19.18 -0.63
C VAL A 220 -26.01 19.15 -2.14
N TYR A 221 -26.03 20.31 -2.79
CA TYR A 221 -25.76 20.40 -4.23
C TYR A 221 -24.34 19.96 -4.60
N ILE A 222 -23.34 20.38 -3.83
CA ILE A 222 -21.92 20.11 -4.04
C ILE A 222 -21.60 18.62 -3.80
N TRP A 223 -22.19 18.03 -2.76
CA TRP A 223 -21.96 16.63 -2.39
C TRP A 223 -22.83 15.65 -3.16
N LYS A 224 -23.71 16.12 -4.04
CA LYS A 224 -24.54 15.26 -4.85
C LYS A 224 -23.69 14.41 -5.80
N PRO A 225 -23.77 13.06 -5.76
CA PRO A 225 -22.91 12.18 -6.56
C PRO A 225 -22.92 12.46 -8.07
N ARG A 226 -24.08 12.92 -8.59
CA ARG A 226 -24.25 13.24 -10.03
C ARG A 226 -23.55 14.51 -10.50
N HIS A 227 -23.15 15.41 -9.60
CA HIS A 227 -22.54 16.68 -9.99
C HIS A 227 -21.02 16.68 -9.89
N GLY A 228 -20.42 15.68 -9.23
CA GLY A 228 -18.99 15.38 -9.25
C GLY A 228 -18.07 16.51 -8.79
N LEU A 229 -18.62 17.54 -8.10
CA LEU A 229 -17.85 18.74 -7.83
C LEU A 229 -16.69 18.48 -6.86
N PHE A 230 -16.93 17.69 -5.81
CA PHE A 230 -15.89 17.37 -4.83
C PHE A 230 -15.40 15.92 -4.84
N VAL A 231 -16.02 15.06 -5.64
CA VAL A 231 -15.59 13.67 -5.82
C VAL A 231 -14.14 13.58 -6.33
N ARG A 232 -13.66 14.63 -7.01
CA ARG A 232 -12.31 14.72 -7.58
C ARG A 232 -11.35 15.58 -6.77
N THR A 233 -11.72 16.04 -5.58
CA THR A 233 -10.77 16.65 -4.64
C THR A 233 -9.84 15.57 -4.12
N GLY A 234 -8.60 15.94 -3.79
CA GLY A 234 -7.61 14.97 -3.32
C GLY A 234 -8.10 14.17 -2.12
N VAL A 235 -8.76 14.82 -1.14
CA VAL A 235 -9.25 14.14 0.07
C VAL A 235 -10.40 13.18 -0.21
N VAL A 236 -11.35 13.56 -1.09
CA VAL A 236 -12.50 12.68 -1.39
C VAL A 236 -12.09 11.54 -2.31
N ASN A 237 -11.20 11.80 -3.25
CA ASN A 237 -10.63 10.75 -4.10
C ASN A 237 -9.92 9.70 -3.23
N LEU A 238 -9.02 10.13 -2.33
CA LEU A 238 -8.36 9.24 -1.38
C LEU A 238 -9.35 8.43 -0.53
N TYR A 239 -10.41 9.08 -0.01
CA TYR A 239 -11.45 8.38 0.75
C TYR A 239 -12.17 7.32 -0.11
N ILE A 240 -12.46 7.62 -1.38
CA ILE A 240 -13.10 6.69 -2.30
C ILE A 240 -12.19 5.48 -2.55
N ASP A 241 -10.91 5.71 -2.85
CA ASP A 241 -9.94 4.67 -3.14
C ASP A 241 -9.77 3.72 -1.94
N VAL A 242 -9.57 4.28 -0.74
CA VAL A 242 -9.49 3.49 0.50
C VAL A 242 -10.80 2.73 0.80
N ARG A 243 -11.94 3.38 0.66
CA ARG A 243 -13.25 2.74 0.84
C ARG A 243 -13.46 1.56 -0.12
N ASP A 244 -13.08 1.75 -1.38
CA ASP A 244 -13.30 0.75 -2.42
C ASP A 244 -12.34 -0.44 -2.24
N TYR A 245 -11.13 -0.20 -1.72
CA TYR A 245 -10.23 -1.26 -1.25
C TYR A 245 -10.90 -2.12 -0.15
N PHE A 246 -11.40 -1.52 0.93
CA PHE A 246 -12.06 -2.27 2.00
C PHE A 246 -13.38 -2.94 1.58
N ARG A 247 -14.09 -2.37 0.60
CA ARG A 247 -15.25 -3.03 -0.01
C ARG A 247 -14.85 -4.24 -0.84
N GLY A 248 -13.76 -4.14 -1.60
CA GLY A 248 -13.18 -5.25 -2.34
C GLY A 248 -12.82 -6.41 -1.42
N SER A 249 -12.12 -6.13 -0.32
CA SER A 249 -11.74 -7.10 0.71
C SER A 249 -12.97 -7.82 1.32
N ARG A 250 -14.03 -7.06 1.63
CA ARG A 250 -15.28 -7.63 2.13
C ARG A 250 -15.98 -8.53 1.10
N ARG A 251 -16.01 -8.10 -0.18
CA ARG A 251 -16.58 -8.90 -1.27
C ARG A 251 -15.80 -10.19 -1.49
N TYR A 252 -14.47 -10.14 -1.42
CA TYR A 252 -13.62 -11.32 -1.53
C TYR A 252 -14.02 -12.38 -0.51
N ARG A 253 -14.18 -11.99 0.77
CA ARG A 253 -14.60 -12.88 1.86
C ARG A 253 -15.99 -13.49 1.63
N THR A 254 -16.97 -12.69 1.21
CA THR A 254 -18.36 -13.15 1.04
C THR A 254 -18.61 -13.87 -0.29
N GLY A 255 -17.77 -13.67 -1.30
CA GLY A 255 -17.92 -14.24 -2.64
C GLY A 255 -17.22 -15.58 -2.85
N MET A 256 -16.66 -16.21 -1.80
CA MET A 256 -15.89 -17.45 -1.92
C MET A 256 -16.67 -18.60 -2.58
N GLU A 257 -17.91 -18.84 -2.17
CA GLU A 257 -18.74 -19.91 -2.74
C GLU A 257 -18.94 -19.73 -4.25
N GLN A 258 -19.21 -18.51 -4.69
CA GLN A 258 -19.41 -18.20 -6.11
C GLN A 258 -18.11 -18.43 -6.91
N ARG A 259 -16.95 -17.94 -6.42
CA ARG A 259 -15.65 -18.14 -7.09
C ARG A 259 -15.31 -19.62 -7.24
N LEU A 260 -15.59 -20.42 -6.21
CA LEU A 260 -15.29 -21.85 -6.21
C LEU A 260 -16.28 -22.67 -7.05
N SER A 261 -17.53 -22.21 -7.22
CA SER A 261 -18.53 -22.90 -8.05
C SER A 261 -18.12 -22.93 -9.52
N ASP A 262 -17.51 -21.87 -10.02
CA ASP A 262 -17.09 -21.72 -11.41
C ASP A 262 -15.67 -22.24 -11.66
N LEU A 263 -14.97 -22.68 -10.60
CA LEU A 263 -13.58 -23.16 -10.68
C LEU A 263 -13.53 -24.64 -11.01
N SER A 264 -12.94 -24.99 -12.16
CA SER A 264 -12.61 -26.34 -12.55
C SER A 264 -11.10 -26.57 -12.50
N VAL A 265 -10.68 -27.64 -11.83
CA VAL A 265 -9.26 -28.02 -11.70
C VAL A 265 -9.13 -29.52 -11.87
N THR A 266 -8.14 -29.95 -12.68
CA THR A 266 -7.78 -31.36 -12.88
C THR A 266 -6.26 -31.47 -12.87
N ARG A 267 -5.69 -32.42 -12.14
CA ARG A 267 -4.26 -32.73 -12.22
C ARG A 267 -3.94 -33.47 -13.51
N ASN A 268 -2.79 -33.19 -14.15
CA ASN A 268 -2.34 -33.89 -15.35
C ASN A 268 -1.78 -35.28 -15.01
N ALA A 269 -1.12 -35.42 -13.85
CA ALA A 269 -0.62 -36.69 -13.37
C ALA A 269 -1.28 -37.06 -12.04
N GLU A 270 -1.88 -38.22 -11.98
CA GLU A 270 -2.44 -38.82 -10.77
C GLU A 270 -1.53 -39.94 -10.26
N GLY A 271 -1.47 -40.09 -8.95
CA GLY A 271 -0.73 -41.16 -8.29
C GLY A 271 0.65 -40.72 -7.77
N GLY A 272 1.26 -41.56 -7.00
CA GLY A 272 2.50 -41.30 -6.27
C GLY A 272 2.30 -41.38 -4.76
N LYS A 273 3.39 -41.18 -4.03
CA LYS A 273 3.30 -41.04 -2.56
C LYS A 273 2.79 -39.66 -2.23
N PRO A 274 2.08 -39.51 -1.09
CA PRO A 274 1.77 -38.19 -0.55
C PRO A 274 3.01 -37.31 -0.52
N HIS A 275 2.84 -36.06 -0.93
CA HIS A 275 3.96 -35.13 -1.11
C HIS A 275 3.59 -33.70 -0.69
N THR A 276 4.61 -32.86 -0.59
CA THR A 276 4.45 -31.48 -0.20
C THR A 276 5.01 -30.54 -1.26
N VAL A 277 4.21 -29.53 -1.61
CA VAL A 277 4.64 -28.32 -2.30
C VAL A 277 4.74 -27.20 -1.28
N LEU A 278 5.88 -26.53 -1.21
CA LEU A 278 6.17 -25.46 -0.26
C LEU A 278 6.35 -24.14 -1.01
N LEU A 279 5.56 -23.14 -0.66
CA LEU A 279 5.75 -21.74 -1.09
C LEU A 279 6.28 -20.93 0.09
N VAL A 280 7.42 -20.31 -0.06
CA VAL A 280 7.96 -19.36 0.93
C VAL A 280 7.89 -17.95 0.36
N ILE A 281 7.13 -17.10 1.02
CA ILE A 281 6.99 -15.68 0.68
C ILE A 281 7.95 -14.91 1.57
N GLY A 282 8.97 -14.31 0.95
CA GLY A 282 9.90 -13.39 1.60
C GLY A 282 9.31 -11.98 1.69
N GLU A 283 9.92 -11.16 2.49
CA GLU A 283 9.55 -9.77 2.70
C GLU A 283 10.74 -8.87 2.47
N SER A 284 10.59 -7.86 1.59
CA SER A 284 11.55 -6.78 1.36
C SER A 284 12.96 -7.24 0.94
N ALA A 285 13.11 -8.43 0.37
CA ALA A 285 14.40 -8.95 -0.08
C ALA A 285 14.73 -8.46 -1.49
N CYS A 286 15.81 -7.71 -1.63
CA CYS A 286 16.34 -7.28 -2.93
C CYS A 286 17.47 -8.23 -3.36
N ARG A 287 17.33 -8.84 -4.57
CA ARG A 287 18.33 -9.79 -5.09
C ARG A 287 19.73 -9.19 -5.26
N ASP A 288 19.83 -7.86 -5.45
CA ASP A 288 21.12 -7.16 -5.59
C ASP A 288 21.98 -7.23 -4.32
N TYR A 289 21.41 -7.61 -3.18
CA TYR A 289 22.11 -7.83 -1.91
C TYR A 289 22.31 -9.32 -1.58
N MET A 290 21.98 -10.23 -2.51
CA MET A 290 22.04 -11.68 -2.30
C MET A 290 23.15 -12.30 -3.13
N SER A 291 24.14 -12.97 -2.49
CA SER A 291 25.28 -13.58 -3.18
C SER A 291 24.91 -14.69 -4.17
N ALA A 292 23.77 -15.32 -4.00
CA ALA A 292 23.25 -16.31 -4.96
C ALA A 292 22.84 -15.68 -6.31
N PHE A 293 22.47 -14.40 -6.33
CA PHE A 293 22.08 -13.67 -7.54
C PHE A 293 23.19 -12.75 -8.07
N GLU A 294 23.98 -12.17 -7.15
CA GLU A 294 25.09 -11.25 -7.43
C GLU A 294 26.38 -11.83 -6.85
N PRO A 295 27.04 -12.78 -7.53
CA PRO A 295 28.17 -13.51 -7.00
C PRO A 295 29.44 -12.66 -6.80
N ASP A 296 29.54 -11.52 -7.48
CA ASP A 296 30.72 -10.63 -7.42
C ASP A 296 30.66 -9.64 -6.25
N GLN A 297 29.58 -9.63 -5.43
CA GLN A 297 29.53 -8.77 -4.25
C GLN A 297 30.50 -9.25 -3.14
N PRO A 298 31.04 -8.30 -2.33
CA PRO A 298 32.09 -8.64 -1.36
C PRO A 298 31.57 -9.36 -0.09
N TRP A 299 30.26 -9.54 0.06
CA TRP A 299 29.62 -10.19 1.21
C TRP A 299 28.89 -11.45 0.81
N GLU A 300 29.13 -12.53 1.54
CA GLU A 300 28.39 -13.77 1.38
C GLU A 300 27.10 -13.70 2.22
N THR A 301 26.04 -13.15 1.62
CA THR A 301 24.76 -12.91 2.28
C THR A 301 23.80 -14.09 2.19
N THR A 302 24.01 -15.02 1.25
CA THR A 302 23.14 -16.17 1.03
C THR A 302 23.95 -17.44 0.75
N PRO A 303 24.74 -17.95 1.75
CA PRO A 303 25.66 -19.07 1.53
C PRO A 303 24.95 -20.35 1.09
N TRP A 304 23.79 -20.68 1.67
CA TRP A 304 23.04 -21.87 1.30
C TRP A 304 22.43 -21.74 -0.12
N GLU A 305 21.75 -20.65 -0.43
CA GLU A 305 21.19 -20.41 -1.76
C GLU A 305 22.31 -20.37 -2.82
N THR A 306 23.49 -19.82 -2.50
CA THR A 306 24.66 -19.81 -3.38
C THR A 306 25.15 -21.23 -3.68
N ALA A 307 25.15 -22.12 -2.68
CA ALA A 307 25.46 -23.52 -2.90
C ALA A 307 24.41 -24.22 -3.76
N MET A 308 23.12 -23.97 -3.49
CA MET A 308 22.00 -24.57 -4.23
C MET A 308 21.93 -24.07 -5.69
N SER A 309 22.32 -22.83 -5.97
CA SER A 309 22.33 -22.27 -7.33
C SER A 309 23.26 -23.02 -8.31
N ARG A 310 24.20 -23.82 -7.80
CA ARG A 310 25.10 -24.66 -8.58
C ARG A 310 24.45 -25.99 -9.02
N ASP A 311 23.43 -26.44 -8.29
CA ASP A 311 22.64 -27.61 -8.64
C ASP A 311 21.53 -27.25 -9.64
N ARG A 312 21.91 -27.15 -10.90
CA ARG A 312 21.01 -26.78 -11.99
C ARG A 312 20.00 -27.87 -12.37
N ARG A 313 20.10 -29.05 -11.82
CA ARG A 313 19.12 -30.13 -12.06
C ARG A 313 17.87 -29.88 -11.24
N HIS A 314 18.06 -29.58 -9.95
CA HIS A 314 16.95 -29.46 -9.01
C HIS A 314 16.52 -28.01 -8.80
N PHE A 315 17.44 -27.03 -8.92
CA PHE A 315 17.15 -25.63 -8.69
C PHE A 315 17.15 -24.80 -9.97
N SER A 316 16.16 -23.93 -10.08
CA SER A 316 16.11 -22.87 -11.10
C SER A 316 16.05 -21.51 -10.43
N PHE A 317 17.12 -20.73 -10.55
CA PHE A 317 17.23 -19.35 -10.08
C PHE A 317 16.89 -18.39 -11.23
N PHE A 318 15.92 -17.50 -11.02
CA PHE A 318 15.43 -16.56 -12.03
C PHE A 318 15.99 -15.16 -11.74
N ARG A 319 17.04 -14.78 -12.46
CA ARG A 319 17.75 -13.51 -12.23
C ARG A 319 16.98 -12.26 -12.66
N ASN A 320 15.95 -12.43 -13.48
CA ASN A 320 15.16 -11.34 -14.06
C ASN A 320 13.75 -11.27 -13.45
N ALA A 321 13.63 -11.57 -12.15
CA ALA A 321 12.37 -11.46 -11.42
C ALA A 321 12.21 -10.08 -10.79
N TYR A 322 11.01 -9.53 -10.91
CA TYR A 322 10.63 -8.22 -10.37
C TYR A 322 9.32 -8.31 -9.59
N SER A 323 9.11 -7.40 -8.65
CA SER A 323 7.80 -7.20 -8.04
C SER A 323 6.95 -6.28 -8.91
N CYS A 324 5.66 -6.57 -8.99
CA CYS A 324 4.67 -5.71 -9.65
C CYS A 324 4.41 -4.40 -8.88
N ALA A 325 4.70 -4.38 -7.58
CA ALA A 325 4.54 -3.23 -6.70
C ALA A 325 5.69 -3.14 -5.70
N MET A 326 5.85 -2.00 -5.04
CA MET A 326 6.92 -1.78 -4.05
C MET A 326 6.47 -1.95 -2.60
N GLN A 327 5.23 -2.37 -2.38
CA GLN A 327 4.61 -2.55 -1.06
C GLN A 327 3.98 -3.93 -0.98
N THR A 328 3.98 -4.50 0.21
CA THR A 328 3.50 -5.85 0.50
C THR A 328 2.05 -6.08 0.07
N VAL A 329 1.12 -5.19 0.46
CA VAL A 329 -0.32 -5.40 0.19
C VAL A 329 -0.62 -5.47 -1.31
N PRO A 330 -0.29 -4.46 -2.15
CA PRO A 330 -0.58 -4.53 -3.60
C PRO A 330 0.24 -5.58 -4.33
N ALA A 331 1.45 -5.93 -3.85
CA ALA A 331 2.26 -6.98 -4.44
C ALA A 331 1.65 -8.37 -4.18
N LEU A 332 1.33 -8.69 -2.93
CA LEU A 332 0.78 -9.99 -2.56
C LEU A 332 -0.68 -10.17 -3.00
N GLU A 333 -1.47 -9.11 -3.10
CA GLU A 333 -2.80 -9.19 -3.67
C GLU A 333 -2.78 -9.80 -5.07
N ARG A 334 -1.82 -9.37 -5.91
CA ARG A 334 -1.65 -9.90 -7.26
C ARG A 334 -0.89 -11.21 -7.28
N ALA A 335 0.19 -11.34 -6.53
CA ALA A 335 1.01 -12.54 -6.52
C ALA A 335 0.23 -13.81 -6.08
N LEU A 336 -0.72 -13.64 -5.17
CA LEU A 336 -1.48 -14.75 -4.58
C LEU A 336 -2.79 -15.06 -5.31
N THR A 337 -3.15 -14.29 -6.33
CA THR A 337 -4.40 -14.46 -7.07
C THR A 337 -4.19 -14.41 -8.58
N GLU A 338 -5.20 -14.80 -9.35
CA GLU A 338 -5.19 -14.67 -10.81
C GLU A 338 -5.23 -13.21 -11.32
N ARG A 339 -5.35 -12.23 -10.42
CA ARG A 339 -5.28 -10.82 -10.76
C ARG A 339 -3.84 -10.43 -11.07
N SER A 340 -3.59 -9.86 -12.23
CA SER A 340 -2.26 -9.41 -12.64
C SER A 340 -2.31 -8.02 -13.27
N GLN A 341 -1.15 -7.44 -13.52
CA GLN A 341 -1.00 -6.20 -14.28
C GLN A 341 -1.42 -6.36 -15.76
N TYR A 342 -1.59 -7.58 -16.22
CA TYR A 342 -1.85 -7.94 -17.62
C TYR A 342 -3.32 -8.30 -17.87
N ASN A 343 -4.18 -8.22 -16.82
CA ASN A 343 -5.61 -8.45 -16.96
C ASN A 343 -6.41 -7.37 -16.19
N ASN A 344 -7.74 -7.35 -16.39
CA ASN A 344 -8.64 -6.41 -15.76
C ASN A 344 -9.48 -7.06 -14.64
N ARG A 345 -8.93 -8.08 -13.96
CA ARG A 345 -9.65 -8.76 -12.90
C ARG A 345 -9.64 -7.95 -11.61
N GLU A 346 -10.77 -7.96 -10.92
CA GLU A 346 -10.85 -7.40 -9.58
C GLU A 346 -10.43 -8.44 -8.54
N PHE A 347 -9.79 -8.01 -7.46
CA PHE A 347 -9.41 -8.90 -6.36
C PHE A 347 -10.60 -9.69 -5.80
N SER A 348 -11.76 -9.02 -5.64
CA SER A 348 -12.98 -9.64 -5.10
C SER A 348 -13.46 -10.87 -5.87
N ASP A 349 -13.15 -10.94 -7.16
CA ASP A 349 -13.64 -11.98 -8.07
C ASP A 349 -12.54 -12.96 -8.49
N SER A 350 -11.32 -12.74 -7.99
CA SER A 350 -10.13 -13.52 -8.36
C SER A 350 -9.98 -14.77 -7.51
N VAL A 351 -9.63 -15.87 -8.16
CA VAL A 351 -9.25 -17.14 -7.52
C VAL A 351 -7.83 -17.03 -6.99
N SER A 352 -7.57 -17.58 -5.80
CA SER A 352 -6.25 -17.57 -5.17
C SER A 352 -5.46 -18.87 -5.40
N VAL A 353 -4.15 -18.83 -5.12
CA VAL A 353 -3.30 -20.03 -5.11
C VAL A 353 -3.80 -21.08 -4.12
N ILE A 354 -4.42 -20.65 -3.01
CA ILE A 354 -5.02 -21.55 -2.01
C ILE A 354 -6.26 -22.23 -2.59
N ASP A 355 -7.13 -21.48 -3.28
CA ASP A 355 -8.34 -22.02 -3.90
C ASP A 355 -7.99 -23.08 -4.96
N ILE A 356 -6.98 -22.81 -5.79
CA ILE A 356 -6.47 -23.75 -6.79
C ILE A 356 -5.92 -25.01 -6.14
N ALA A 357 -5.04 -24.88 -5.13
CA ALA A 357 -4.44 -26.01 -4.45
C ALA A 357 -5.50 -26.90 -3.79
N ARG A 358 -6.48 -26.32 -3.11
CA ARG A 358 -7.60 -27.06 -2.51
C ARG A 358 -8.42 -27.82 -3.55
N LYS A 359 -8.76 -27.15 -4.66
CA LYS A 359 -9.48 -27.81 -5.78
C LYS A 359 -8.66 -28.91 -6.43
N ALA A 360 -7.32 -28.78 -6.45
CA ALA A 360 -6.41 -29.82 -6.91
C ALA A 360 -6.24 -30.97 -5.89
N GLY A 361 -6.86 -30.89 -4.70
CA GLY A 361 -6.87 -31.95 -3.69
C GLY A 361 -5.73 -31.87 -2.68
N TYR A 362 -4.99 -30.76 -2.61
CA TYR A 362 -4.02 -30.51 -1.54
C TYR A 362 -4.71 -30.09 -0.25
N ARG A 363 -4.22 -30.57 0.89
CA ARG A 363 -4.49 -29.96 2.19
C ARG A 363 -3.63 -28.70 2.30
N THR A 364 -4.25 -27.58 2.56
CA THR A 364 -3.59 -26.27 2.54
C THR A 364 -3.31 -25.75 3.94
N SER A 365 -2.06 -25.31 4.17
CA SER A 365 -1.65 -24.72 5.44
C SER A 365 -0.91 -23.40 5.19
N TRP A 366 -1.23 -22.37 5.97
CA TRP A 366 -0.58 -21.07 5.91
C TRP A 366 0.00 -20.71 7.29
N PHE A 367 1.29 -20.49 7.37
CA PHE A 367 1.98 -20.06 8.59
C PHE A 367 2.67 -18.73 8.33
N SER A 368 2.35 -17.73 9.14
CA SER A 368 2.83 -16.36 8.95
C SER A 368 3.49 -15.80 10.19
N ASN A 369 4.61 -15.13 9.99
CA ASN A 369 5.25 -14.27 10.99
C ASN A 369 4.89 -12.79 10.77
N GLN A 370 3.88 -12.52 9.94
CA GLN A 370 3.36 -11.18 9.68
C GLN A 370 1.85 -11.15 9.87
N GLY A 371 1.38 -10.11 10.53
CA GLY A 371 -0.03 -9.84 10.66
C GLY A 371 -0.79 -10.92 11.44
N HIS A 372 -2.07 -10.76 11.51
CA HIS A 372 -3.00 -11.78 11.98
C HIS A 372 -4.42 -11.40 11.51
N ILE A 373 -5.37 -12.33 11.53
CA ILE A 373 -6.77 -12.06 11.20
C ILE A 373 -7.37 -11.08 12.22
N GLY A 374 -7.96 -9.99 11.73
CA GLY A 374 -8.54 -8.93 12.55
C GLY A 374 -9.66 -8.17 11.84
N LYS A 375 -9.94 -6.96 12.33
CA LYS A 375 -10.98 -6.11 11.72
C LYS A 375 -10.57 -5.55 10.35
N ASN A 376 -9.28 -5.42 10.11
CA ASN A 376 -8.68 -4.84 8.91
C ASN A 376 -7.75 -5.87 8.27
N ASP A 377 -8.32 -6.92 7.68
CA ASP A 377 -7.54 -7.95 7.02
C ASP A 377 -6.98 -7.44 5.70
N THR A 378 -5.67 -7.60 5.49
CA THR A 378 -5.02 -7.38 4.20
C THR A 378 -5.45 -8.42 3.18
N SER A 379 -5.22 -8.17 1.88
CA SER A 379 -5.50 -9.15 0.83
C SER A 379 -4.75 -10.48 1.06
N ALA A 380 -3.50 -10.42 1.54
CA ALA A 380 -2.72 -11.61 1.90
C ALA A 380 -3.37 -12.40 3.05
N THR A 381 -3.81 -11.72 4.11
CA THR A 381 -4.51 -12.34 5.25
C THR A 381 -5.85 -12.96 4.83
N LEU A 382 -6.58 -12.29 3.91
CA LEU A 382 -7.82 -12.82 3.35
C LEU A 382 -7.59 -14.11 2.56
N VAL A 383 -6.55 -14.16 1.72
CA VAL A 383 -6.15 -15.38 1.00
C VAL A 383 -5.74 -16.46 2.01
N ALA A 384 -4.89 -16.12 2.98
CA ALA A 384 -4.47 -17.05 4.03
C ALA A 384 -5.66 -17.68 4.78
N SER A 385 -6.70 -16.89 5.07
CA SER A 385 -7.90 -17.34 5.77
C SER A 385 -8.74 -18.37 5.00
N THR A 386 -8.50 -18.54 3.69
CA THR A 386 -9.16 -19.57 2.87
C THR A 386 -8.46 -20.93 2.93
N SER A 387 -7.26 -21.02 3.58
CA SER A 387 -6.56 -22.28 3.81
C SER A 387 -7.34 -23.17 4.78
N ASP A 388 -7.13 -24.50 4.71
CA ASP A 388 -7.69 -25.44 5.67
C ASP A 388 -7.15 -25.18 7.08
N ARG A 389 -5.93 -24.64 7.18
CA ARG A 389 -5.30 -24.22 8.43
C ARG A 389 -4.48 -22.95 8.20
N ALA A 390 -4.72 -21.92 9.01
CA ALA A 390 -3.93 -20.69 8.99
C ALA A 390 -3.55 -20.29 10.41
N GLU A 391 -2.24 -20.10 10.67
CA GLU A 391 -1.71 -19.73 11.99
C GLU A 391 -0.65 -18.63 11.87
N TRP A 392 -0.57 -17.82 12.93
CA TRP A 392 0.35 -16.69 13.05
C TRP A 392 1.21 -16.84 14.31
N THR A 393 2.50 -16.50 14.19
CA THR A 393 3.45 -16.54 15.31
C THR A 393 3.31 -15.37 16.27
N LEU A 394 2.73 -14.25 15.82
CA LEU A 394 2.60 -13.05 16.62
C LEU A 394 1.56 -13.21 17.73
N SER A 395 2.05 -13.45 18.94
CA SER A 395 1.37 -13.01 20.14
C SER A 395 1.82 -11.57 20.45
N SER A 396 0.94 -10.76 21.02
CA SER A 396 1.07 -9.32 21.26
C SER A 396 2.25 -8.88 22.16
N VAL A 397 3.15 -9.74 22.55
CA VAL A 397 4.09 -9.49 23.66
C VAL A 397 5.57 -9.61 23.27
N GLU A 398 5.95 -10.48 22.31
CA GLU A 398 7.34 -10.65 21.90
C GLU A 398 7.46 -10.83 20.39
N ALA A 399 8.36 -10.06 19.77
CA ALA A 399 8.73 -10.26 18.37
C ALA A 399 9.35 -11.64 18.19
N GLN A 400 8.77 -12.48 17.34
CA GLN A 400 9.32 -13.77 17.00
C GLN A 400 10.12 -13.69 15.70
N TYR A 401 11.18 -14.48 15.61
CA TYR A 401 11.98 -14.60 14.40
C TYR A 401 11.36 -15.63 13.45
N ASP A 402 11.64 -15.50 12.15
CA ASP A 402 11.11 -16.41 11.12
C ASP A 402 11.50 -17.89 11.36
N SER A 403 12.55 -18.14 12.12
CA SER A 403 12.91 -19.51 12.54
C SER A 403 11.80 -20.24 13.30
N SER A 404 10.88 -19.52 13.96
CA SER A 404 9.75 -20.13 14.66
C SER A 404 8.71 -20.74 13.71
N LEU A 405 8.67 -20.31 12.44
CA LEU A 405 7.79 -20.90 11.44
C LEU A 405 8.18 -22.36 11.10
N ILE A 406 9.44 -22.72 11.31
CA ILE A 406 9.94 -24.08 11.00
C ILE A 406 9.28 -25.14 11.90
N ASP A 407 8.90 -24.77 13.12
CA ASP A 407 8.28 -25.71 14.05
C ASP A 407 6.86 -26.10 13.63
N PHE A 408 6.16 -25.26 12.88
CA PHE A 408 4.87 -25.61 12.31
C PHE A 408 4.93 -26.75 11.31
N LEU A 409 6.06 -26.96 10.62
CA LEU A 409 6.24 -28.07 9.70
C LEU A 409 6.18 -29.44 10.41
N ASP A 410 6.48 -29.49 11.73
CA ASP A 410 6.32 -30.71 12.54
C ASP A 410 4.86 -31.13 12.73
N THR A 411 3.95 -30.20 12.56
CA THR A 411 2.51 -30.40 12.79
C THR A 411 1.74 -30.78 11.52
N ILE A 412 2.41 -30.82 10.36
CA ILE A 412 1.83 -31.20 9.06
C ILE A 412 1.73 -32.72 8.98
N ASP A 413 0.58 -33.20 8.51
CA ASP A 413 0.34 -34.61 8.26
C ASP A 413 1.04 -35.08 6.97
N PRO A 414 2.06 -35.94 7.03
CA PRO A 414 2.81 -36.38 5.85
C PRO A 414 2.07 -37.45 5.03
N THR A 415 0.89 -37.90 5.45
CA THR A 415 0.12 -38.97 4.81
C THR A 415 -0.82 -38.48 3.71
N VAL A 416 -0.88 -37.18 3.46
CA VAL A 416 -1.70 -36.53 2.43
C VAL A 416 -0.87 -35.57 1.61
N ASP A 417 -1.36 -35.19 0.43
CA ASP A 417 -0.74 -34.13 -0.37
C ASP A 417 -0.93 -32.79 0.34
N ASN A 418 0.16 -32.05 0.55
CA ASN A 418 0.16 -30.78 1.24
C ASN A 418 0.62 -29.64 0.33
N PHE A 419 -0.07 -28.51 0.43
CA PHE A 419 0.43 -27.21 0.00
C PHE A 419 0.63 -26.34 1.24
N VAL A 420 1.87 -25.99 1.51
CA VAL A 420 2.26 -25.23 2.70
C VAL A 420 2.80 -23.87 2.26
N VAL A 421 2.30 -22.80 2.87
CA VAL A 421 2.82 -21.44 2.68
C VAL A 421 3.49 -21.00 3.98
N LEU A 422 4.75 -20.56 3.89
CA LEU A 422 5.47 -19.84 4.94
C LEU A 422 5.59 -18.38 4.54
N HIS A 423 5.02 -17.48 5.32
CA HIS A 423 5.05 -16.05 5.09
C HIS A 423 5.95 -15.37 6.12
N LEU A 424 7.13 -14.96 5.66
CA LEU A 424 8.22 -14.46 6.51
C LEU A 424 8.03 -12.97 6.82
N ILE A 425 8.57 -12.52 7.97
CA ILE A 425 8.83 -11.10 8.22
C ILE A 425 10.11 -10.63 7.50
N GLY A 426 10.98 -11.55 7.15
CA GLY A 426 12.15 -11.35 6.30
C GLY A 426 13.00 -10.15 6.64
N SER A 427 13.22 -9.30 5.64
CA SER A 427 14.00 -8.07 5.76
C SER A 427 13.12 -6.83 5.88
N HIS A 428 11.99 -6.92 6.60
CA HIS A 428 11.14 -5.78 6.91
C HIS A 428 11.90 -4.72 7.73
N PHE A 429 11.53 -3.46 7.57
CA PHE A 429 12.16 -2.31 8.27
C PHE A 429 12.40 -2.57 9.77
N ASN A 430 13.43 -1.91 10.36
CA ASN A 430 14.09 -2.20 11.63
C ASN A 430 14.85 -3.53 11.54
N TYR A 431 15.75 -3.58 10.58
CA TYR A 431 16.50 -4.77 10.16
C TYR A 431 17.24 -5.47 11.31
N GLU A 432 17.72 -4.71 12.31
CA GLU A 432 18.38 -5.23 13.51
C GLU A 432 17.49 -6.15 14.35
N ASN A 433 16.16 -6.04 14.19
CA ASN A 433 15.17 -6.85 14.90
C ASN A 433 14.74 -8.10 14.10
N ARG A 434 15.33 -8.35 12.92
CA ARG A 434 14.92 -9.45 12.04
C ARG A 434 15.73 -10.73 12.24
N TYR A 435 16.78 -10.71 13.06
CA TYR A 435 17.63 -11.85 13.40
C TYR A 435 18.06 -11.80 14.86
N PRO A 436 18.28 -12.98 15.51
CA PRO A 436 18.79 -13.01 16.88
C PRO A 436 20.24 -12.48 16.94
N GLU A 437 20.57 -11.71 17.97
CA GLU A 437 21.95 -11.27 18.21
C GLU A 437 22.90 -12.46 18.38
N SER A 438 22.44 -13.55 19.01
CA SER A 438 23.20 -14.80 19.13
C SER A 438 23.52 -15.42 17.78
N TYR A 439 22.61 -15.34 16.82
CA TYR A 439 22.84 -15.81 15.45
C TYR A 439 23.94 -14.98 14.76
N ALA A 440 23.82 -13.66 14.83
CA ALA A 440 24.82 -12.77 14.25
C ALA A 440 26.22 -13.05 14.81
N LYS A 441 26.36 -13.17 16.13
CA LYS A 441 27.62 -13.52 16.79
C LYS A 441 28.17 -14.88 16.35
N ALA A 442 27.32 -15.90 16.27
CA ALA A 442 27.73 -17.25 15.87
C ALA A 442 28.23 -17.32 14.43
N ASN A 443 27.74 -16.45 13.54
CA ASN A 443 28.11 -16.38 12.12
C ASN A 443 29.12 -15.27 11.81
N GLY A 444 29.68 -14.59 12.82
CA GLY A 444 30.68 -13.53 12.64
C GLY A 444 30.11 -12.27 11.95
N LEU A 445 28.79 -12.06 12.00
CA LEU A 445 28.13 -10.91 11.39
C LEU A 445 28.26 -9.67 12.27
N ARG A 446 28.58 -8.54 11.68
CA ARG A 446 28.69 -7.26 12.40
C ARG A 446 27.32 -6.61 12.55
N THR A 447 27.05 -6.04 13.72
CA THR A 447 25.76 -5.41 14.06
C THR A 447 25.89 -3.91 14.35
N ASP A 448 27.12 -3.37 14.27
CA ASP A 448 27.48 -2.00 14.67
C ASP A 448 27.63 -1.02 13.48
N LEU A 449 27.32 -1.44 12.25
CA LEU A 449 27.65 -0.71 11.02
C LEU A 449 26.47 0.03 10.37
N GLY A 450 25.27 -0.02 10.96
CA GLY A 450 24.09 0.68 10.47
C GLY A 450 23.15 -0.16 9.59
N ASP A 451 22.16 0.51 8.97
CA ASP A 451 21.02 -0.14 8.33
C ASP A 451 21.39 -1.09 7.19
N VAL A 452 22.40 -0.77 6.39
CA VAL A 452 22.80 -1.61 5.24
C VAL A 452 23.35 -2.96 5.71
N GLU A 453 24.17 -2.98 6.75
CA GLU A 453 24.72 -4.22 7.32
C GLU A 453 23.64 -5.01 8.05
N CYS A 454 22.78 -4.34 8.81
CA CYS A 454 21.63 -5.01 9.45
C CYS A 454 20.69 -5.64 8.42
N TYR A 455 20.49 -4.97 7.27
CA TYR A 455 19.73 -5.52 6.15
C TYR A 455 20.40 -6.76 5.54
N ARG A 456 21.72 -6.73 5.32
CA ARG A 456 22.47 -7.91 4.85
C ARG A 456 22.39 -9.06 5.85
N ASN A 457 22.49 -8.77 7.15
CA ASN A 457 22.35 -9.76 8.20
C ASN A 457 20.95 -10.37 8.23
N SER A 458 19.89 -9.59 7.98
CA SER A 458 18.53 -10.12 7.89
C SER A 458 18.35 -11.04 6.68
N ILE A 459 18.98 -10.72 5.53
CA ILE A 459 19.02 -11.62 4.36
C ILE A 459 19.77 -12.91 4.70
N HIS A 460 20.93 -12.81 5.37
CA HIS A 460 21.71 -13.98 5.78
C HIS A 460 20.92 -14.88 6.75
N PHE A 461 20.15 -14.29 7.64
CA PHE A 461 19.28 -15.05 8.53
C PHE A 461 18.13 -15.72 7.76
N THR A 462 17.51 -15.03 6.79
CA THR A 462 16.48 -15.59 5.91
C THR A 462 17.03 -16.79 5.13
N ASP A 463 18.24 -16.72 4.58
CA ASP A 463 18.91 -17.87 3.93
C ASP A 463 18.98 -19.09 4.86
N SER A 464 19.33 -18.91 6.13
CA SER A 464 19.35 -19.98 7.13
C SER A 464 17.96 -20.54 7.46
N VAL A 465 16.93 -19.71 7.41
CA VAL A 465 15.52 -20.15 7.59
C VAL A 465 15.07 -20.97 6.41
N LEU A 466 15.39 -20.53 5.18
CA LEU A 466 15.09 -21.26 3.94
C LEU A 466 15.76 -22.63 3.94
N GLN A 467 17.05 -22.71 4.34
CA GLN A 467 17.77 -23.98 4.50
C GLN A 467 17.04 -24.93 5.44
N LYS A 468 16.69 -24.46 6.64
CA LYS A 468 16.01 -25.28 7.67
C LYS A 468 14.62 -25.74 7.20
N ALA A 469 13.87 -24.85 6.52
CA ALA A 469 12.58 -25.20 5.95
C ALA A 469 12.71 -26.30 4.90
N PHE A 470 13.68 -26.15 3.98
CA PHE A 470 14.00 -27.13 2.95
C PHE A 470 14.40 -28.49 3.56
N GLU A 471 15.36 -28.52 4.49
CA GLU A 471 15.82 -29.73 5.15
C GLU A 471 14.69 -30.44 5.90
N LYS A 472 13.92 -29.71 6.69
CA LYS A 472 12.82 -30.28 7.49
C LYS A 472 11.69 -30.82 6.61
N ALA A 473 11.27 -30.06 5.58
CA ALA A 473 10.23 -30.50 4.67
C ALA A 473 10.69 -31.71 3.83
N SER A 474 11.96 -31.75 3.40
CA SER A 474 12.53 -32.89 2.68
C SER A 474 12.57 -34.15 3.54
N GLN A 475 12.96 -34.04 4.81
CA GLN A 475 13.08 -35.17 5.73
C GLN A 475 11.73 -35.73 6.18
N ARG A 476 10.73 -34.87 6.40
CA ARG A 476 9.46 -35.25 7.04
C ARG A 476 8.24 -35.30 6.15
N LEU A 477 8.21 -34.46 5.12
CA LEU A 477 6.98 -34.16 4.38
C LEU A 477 7.06 -34.57 2.91
N ASN A 478 8.08 -35.31 2.52
CA ASN A 478 8.32 -35.69 1.12
C ASN A 478 8.23 -34.47 0.20
N LEU A 479 9.11 -33.49 0.41
CA LEU A 479 9.15 -32.24 -0.35
C LEU A 479 9.42 -32.53 -1.83
N GLU A 480 8.48 -32.22 -2.70
CA GLU A 480 8.63 -32.39 -4.13
C GLU A 480 8.91 -31.11 -4.90
N ALA A 481 8.32 -30.00 -4.44
CA ALA A 481 8.62 -28.70 -5.01
C ALA A 481 8.67 -27.63 -3.91
N MET A 482 9.60 -26.69 -4.06
CA MET A 482 9.67 -25.50 -3.21
C MET A 482 9.86 -24.26 -4.09
N VAL A 483 9.13 -23.21 -3.77
CA VAL A 483 9.24 -21.89 -4.42
C VAL A 483 9.57 -20.86 -3.36
N TYR A 484 10.56 -20.03 -3.61
CA TYR A 484 10.83 -18.83 -2.82
C TYR A 484 10.70 -17.60 -3.71
N CYS A 485 9.93 -16.63 -3.24
CA CYS A 485 9.74 -15.35 -3.91
C CYS A 485 9.55 -14.26 -2.85
N SER A 486 10.26 -13.13 -2.96
CA SER A 486 9.95 -11.98 -2.12
C SER A 486 8.77 -11.18 -2.68
N ASP A 487 8.04 -10.54 -1.79
CA ASP A 487 6.94 -9.64 -2.14
C ASP A 487 7.42 -8.42 -2.92
N HIS A 488 8.45 -7.74 -2.43
CA HIS A 488 9.17 -6.64 -3.10
C HIS A 488 10.64 -6.59 -2.63
N GLY A 489 11.40 -5.70 -3.24
CA GLY A 489 12.78 -5.44 -2.84
C GLY A 489 12.91 -4.41 -1.71
N GLY A 490 14.13 -3.94 -1.47
CA GLY A 490 14.43 -2.94 -0.46
C GLY A 490 15.68 -2.11 -0.79
N ILE A 491 15.69 -0.88 -0.29
CA ILE A 491 16.86 0.02 -0.32
C ILE A 491 17.12 0.42 1.13
N PRO A 492 18.07 -0.23 1.82
CA PRO A 492 18.21 -0.13 3.27
C PRO A 492 18.60 1.25 3.81
N ASP A 493 19.28 2.06 3.03
CA ASP A 493 19.71 3.41 3.35
C ASP A 493 18.69 4.50 2.98
N MET A 494 17.54 4.09 2.42
CA MET A 494 16.47 5.00 2.02
C MET A 494 15.15 4.62 2.71
N ARG A 495 14.48 5.62 3.29
CA ARG A 495 13.12 5.41 3.80
C ARG A 495 12.16 5.12 2.64
N ARG A 496 11.32 4.11 2.82
CA ARG A 496 10.27 3.76 1.84
C ARG A 496 9.39 4.98 1.56
N SER A 497 9.08 5.17 0.30
CA SER A 497 8.19 6.20 -0.18
C SER A 497 7.33 5.58 -1.30
N PRO A 498 6.05 5.93 -1.45
CA PRO A 498 5.26 5.51 -2.60
C PRO A 498 5.77 6.11 -3.93
N ARG A 499 6.82 6.91 -3.89
CA ARG A 499 7.51 7.44 -5.05
C ARG A 499 8.49 6.41 -5.60
N PHE A 500 8.72 6.43 -6.92
CA PHE A 500 9.80 5.66 -7.54
C PHE A 500 11.15 6.04 -6.93
N LEU A 501 11.74 5.10 -6.19
CA LEU A 501 13.05 5.24 -5.53
C LEU A 501 14.15 4.50 -6.30
N GLY A 502 13.79 3.76 -7.34
CA GLY A 502 14.70 2.96 -8.14
C GLY A 502 14.28 1.48 -8.22
N PHE A 503 14.89 0.75 -9.13
CA PHE A 503 14.53 -0.64 -9.41
C PHE A 503 14.90 -1.61 -8.28
N LYS A 504 15.82 -1.26 -7.37
CA LYS A 504 16.13 -2.08 -6.17
C LYS A 504 14.91 -2.34 -5.28
N MET A 505 13.90 -1.45 -5.33
CA MET A 505 12.65 -1.65 -4.61
C MET A 505 11.78 -2.77 -5.20
N VAL A 506 12.06 -3.17 -6.43
CA VAL A 506 11.25 -4.17 -7.16
C VAL A 506 12.07 -5.32 -7.73
N ARG A 507 13.41 -5.30 -7.65
CA ARG A 507 14.26 -6.43 -8.01
C ARG A 507 14.20 -7.46 -6.89
N ILE A 508 13.54 -8.59 -7.12
CA ILE A 508 13.29 -9.62 -6.11
C ILE A 508 14.01 -10.93 -6.42
N PRO A 509 14.36 -11.73 -5.39
CA PRO A 509 14.74 -13.12 -5.58
C PRO A 509 13.54 -13.96 -6.00
N LEU A 510 13.76 -14.88 -6.90
CA LEU A 510 12.85 -15.96 -7.25
C LEU A 510 13.67 -17.19 -7.57
N TRP A 511 13.36 -18.30 -6.93
CA TRP A 511 13.88 -19.60 -7.32
C TRP A 511 12.89 -20.73 -7.05
N THR A 512 13.06 -21.85 -7.75
CA THR A 512 12.28 -23.07 -7.56
C THR A 512 13.22 -24.26 -7.33
N TYR A 513 12.76 -25.19 -6.50
CA TYR A 513 13.35 -26.53 -6.32
C TYR A 513 12.36 -27.59 -6.75
N LEU A 514 12.87 -28.65 -7.41
CA LEU A 514 12.11 -29.84 -7.77
C LEU A 514 12.92 -31.08 -7.35
N SER A 515 12.26 -32.06 -6.70
CA SER A 515 12.86 -33.35 -6.37
C SER A 515 13.06 -34.25 -7.61
N ASP A 516 13.89 -35.29 -7.52
CA ASP A 516 14.01 -36.32 -8.59
C ASP A 516 12.65 -36.95 -8.91
N SER A 517 11.88 -37.29 -7.88
CA SER A 517 10.54 -37.87 -8.05
C SER A 517 9.58 -36.93 -8.80
N TYR A 518 9.66 -35.64 -8.54
CA TYR A 518 8.87 -34.64 -9.26
C TYR A 518 9.32 -34.54 -10.73
N ILE A 519 10.63 -34.40 -10.96
CA ILE A 519 11.21 -34.25 -12.30
C ILE A 519 10.83 -35.45 -13.19
N ASP A 520 10.88 -36.66 -12.62
CA ASP A 520 10.55 -37.90 -13.36
C ASP A 520 9.06 -37.98 -13.72
N ARG A 521 8.16 -37.48 -12.86
CA ARG A 521 6.70 -37.48 -13.10
C ARG A 521 6.23 -36.31 -13.95
N HIS A 522 6.91 -35.16 -13.86
CA HIS A 522 6.53 -33.90 -14.52
C HIS A 522 7.68 -33.32 -15.37
N PRO A 523 8.24 -34.11 -16.32
CA PRO A 523 9.43 -33.69 -17.07
C PRO A 523 9.22 -32.44 -17.93
N ALA A 524 7.99 -32.20 -18.37
CA ALA A 524 7.66 -30.99 -19.14
C ALA A 524 7.77 -29.71 -18.29
N VAL A 525 7.29 -29.75 -17.05
CA VAL A 525 7.39 -28.65 -16.09
C VAL A 525 8.84 -28.39 -15.73
N ALA A 526 9.60 -29.43 -15.39
CA ALA A 526 11.01 -29.32 -15.04
C ALA A 526 11.84 -28.73 -16.20
N LYS A 527 11.56 -29.17 -17.42
CA LYS A 527 12.21 -28.64 -18.63
C LYS A 527 11.84 -27.15 -18.85
N ALA A 528 10.57 -26.80 -18.73
CA ALA A 528 10.12 -25.42 -18.92
C ALA A 528 10.77 -24.47 -17.91
N LEU A 529 10.82 -24.82 -16.62
CA LEU A 529 11.51 -24.02 -15.60
C LEU A 529 13.01 -23.86 -15.89
N ALA A 530 13.66 -24.90 -16.39
CA ALA A 530 15.05 -24.84 -16.78
C ALA A 530 15.30 -23.95 -18.00
N ASP A 531 14.45 -24.02 -19.00
CA ASP A 531 14.55 -23.25 -20.25
C ASP A 531 14.22 -21.76 -20.02
N ASN A 532 13.34 -21.46 -19.05
CA ASN A 532 12.86 -20.10 -18.76
C ASN A 532 13.71 -19.36 -17.70
N ARG A 533 14.87 -19.89 -17.23
CA ARG A 533 15.70 -19.27 -16.17
C ARG A 533 16.10 -17.82 -16.44
N ASP A 534 16.36 -17.49 -17.69
CA ASP A 534 16.81 -16.16 -18.11
C ASP A 534 15.65 -15.27 -18.60
N ARG A 535 14.41 -15.77 -18.51
CA ARG A 535 13.22 -14.99 -18.88
C ARG A 535 12.89 -13.95 -17.82
N TYR A 536 12.24 -12.89 -18.25
CA TYR A 536 11.73 -11.83 -17.35
C TYR A 536 10.41 -12.26 -16.72
N PHE A 537 10.22 -11.87 -15.48
CA PHE A 537 9.05 -12.26 -14.68
C PHE A 537 8.68 -11.16 -13.71
N THR A 538 7.39 -10.98 -13.46
CA THR A 538 6.86 -10.17 -12.36
C THR A 538 6.02 -11.02 -11.43
N ASN A 539 6.09 -10.76 -10.11
CA ASN A 539 5.49 -11.66 -9.11
C ASN A 539 3.95 -11.72 -9.15
N ASP A 540 3.28 -10.83 -9.86
CA ASP A 540 1.85 -10.97 -10.17
C ASP A 540 1.52 -12.12 -11.16
N LEU A 541 2.54 -12.80 -11.68
CA LEU A 541 2.42 -14.05 -12.42
C LEU A 541 2.71 -15.29 -11.54
N LEU A 542 2.95 -15.11 -10.23
CA LEU A 542 3.23 -16.22 -9.30
C LEU A 542 2.07 -17.20 -9.20
N TYR A 543 0.84 -16.73 -9.30
CA TYR A 543 -0.34 -17.58 -9.35
C TYR A 543 -0.26 -18.60 -10.49
N ASP A 544 0.05 -18.17 -11.71
CA ASP A 544 0.17 -19.04 -12.87
C ASP A 544 1.42 -19.93 -12.79
N LEU A 545 2.53 -19.43 -12.23
CA LEU A 545 3.70 -20.26 -11.92
C LEU A 545 3.32 -21.42 -10.99
N MET A 546 2.56 -21.15 -9.92
CA MET A 546 2.12 -22.19 -8.99
C MET A 546 1.14 -23.17 -9.64
N CYS A 547 0.21 -22.70 -10.49
CA CYS A 547 -0.64 -23.59 -11.29
C CYS A 547 0.18 -24.56 -12.16
N GLY A 548 1.25 -24.06 -12.79
CA GLY A 548 2.18 -24.89 -13.56
C GLY A 548 2.95 -25.89 -12.69
N ILE A 549 3.38 -25.51 -11.49
CA ILE A 549 4.06 -26.41 -10.53
C ILE A 549 3.11 -27.46 -9.97
N PHE A 550 1.83 -27.14 -9.74
CA PHE A 550 0.83 -28.15 -9.40
C PHE A 550 0.52 -29.10 -10.58
N ASP A 551 1.00 -28.79 -11.77
CA ASP A 551 0.75 -29.50 -13.04
C ASP A 551 -0.73 -29.78 -13.27
N ILE A 552 -1.52 -28.70 -13.28
CA ILE A 552 -2.97 -28.75 -13.40
C ILE A 552 -3.48 -28.17 -14.73
N ARG A 553 -4.70 -28.57 -15.08
CA ARG A 553 -5.56 -27.87 -16.04
C ARG A 553 -6.67 -27.17 -15.27
N SER A 554 -6.88 -25.91 -15.60
CA SER A 554 -7.95 -25.11 -14.99
C SER A 554 -8.47 -24.06 -15.98
N ASN A 555 -9.76 -23.71 -15.85
CA ASN A 555 -10.34 -22.58 -16.55
C ASN A 555 -9.84 -21.22 -16.03
N ARG A 556 -8.98 -21.23 -15.02
CA ARG A 556 -8.39 -20.06 -14.36
C ARG A 556 -6.86 -20.05 -14.44
N TYR A 557 -6.25 -20.92 -15.20
CA TYR A 557 -4.80 -21.02 -15.43
C TYR A 557 -4.47 -20.60 -16.86
N ASP A 558 -3.52 -19.67 -17.01
CA ASP A 558 -2.96 -19.26 -18.30
C ASP A 558 -1.50 -19.74 -18.44
N PRO A 559 -1.22 -20.83 -19.19
CA PRO A 559 0.13 -21.32 -19.38
C PRO A 559 1.09 -20.29 -19.99
N SER A 560 0.59 -19.32 -20.75
CA SER A 560 1.42 -18.27 -21.36
C SER A 560 2.01 -17.29 -20.34
N GLN A 561 1.48 -17.30 -19.10
CA GLN A 561 1.94 -16.49 -17.98
C GLN A 561 2.80 -17.26 -16.98
N SER A 562 3.02 -18.56 -17.19
CA SER A 562 3.72 -19.45 -16.27
C SER A 562 5.14 -19.79 -16.73
N LEU A 563 6.16 -19.47 -15.92
CA LEU A 563 7.54 -19.95 -16.15
C LEU A 563 7.65 -21.47 -16.15
N ALA A 564 6.68 -22.18 -15.55
CA ALA A 564 6.59 -23.63 -15.55
C ALA A 564 5.94 -24.20 -16.82
N SER A 565 5.70 -23.37 -17.84
CA SER A 565 5.14 -23.75 -19.15
C SER A 565 6.09 -23.38 -20.29
N ALA A 566 6.13 -24.24 -21.31
CA ALA A 566 6.81 -23.94 -22.57
C ALA A 566 6.17 -22.79 -23.36
N ASP A 567 4.91 -22.48 -23.06
CA ASP A 567 4.14 -21.42 -23.72
C ASP A 567 4.44 -20.03 -23.15
N TYR A 568 5.31 -19.91 -22.13
CA TYR A 568 5.63 -18.61 -21.50
C TYR A 568 6.07 -17.58 -22.53
N CYS A 569 5.32 -16.48 -22.64
CA CYS A 569 5.46 -15.58 -23.79
C CYS A 569 6.13 -14.23 -23.47
N TYR A 570 6.20 -13.80 -22.19
CA TYR A 570 6.65 -12.47 -21.82
C TYR A 570 8.14 -12.23 -22.05
N GLN A 571 8.44 -11.01 -22.54
CA GLN A 571 9.80 -10.49 -22.75
C GLN A 571 10.02 -9.28 -21.84
N ARG A 572 11.26 -8.80 -21.74
CA ARG A 572 11.63 -7.61 -20.97
C ARG A 572 10.76 -6.38 -21.29
N ALA A 573 10.44 -6.18 -22.57
CA ALA A 573 9.66 -5.05 -23.06
C ALA A 573 8.19 -5.08 -22.62
N ASP A 574 7.67 -6.27 -22.32
CA ASP A 574 6.27 -6.50 -21.94
C ASP A 574 6.04 -6.31 -20.45
N MET A 575 7.13 -6.39 -19.65
CA MET A 575 7.06 -6.38 -18.20
C MET A 575 6.82 -4.99 -17.63
N LEU A 576 5.85 -4.92 -16.70
CA LEU A 576 5.46 -3.72 -15.97
C LEU A 576 5.72 -3.89 -14.48
N THR A 577 5.95 -2.78 -13.79
CA THR A 577 6.11 -2.70 -12.33
C THR A 577 5.53 -1.40 -11.79
N TYR A 578 5.56 -1.20 -10.47
CA TYR A 578 5.01 -0.01 -9.83
C TYR A 578 3.53 0.23 -10.22
N ASP A 579 2.71 -0.82 -10.15
CA ASP A 579 1.29 -0.76 -10.49
C ASP A 579 1.05 -0.24 -11.94
N ASN A 580 1.68 -0.86 -12.92
CA ASN A 580 1.63 -0.53 -14.35
C ASN A 580 2.23 0.84 -14.76
N ARG A 581 3.01 1.47 -13.88
CA ARG A 581 3.52 2.83 -14.14
C ARG A 581 4.89 2.86 -14.78
N ILE A 582 5.70 1.81 -14.59
CA ILE A 582 7.09 1.76 -15.03
C ILE A 582 7.33 0.46 -15.80
N ARG A 583 8.09 0.54 -16.87
CA ARG A 583 8.50 -0.63 -17.64
C ARG A 583 9.78 -1.22 -17.04
N VAL A 584 9.86 -2.53 -16.94
CA VAL A 584 11.09 -3.22 -16.58
C VAL A 584 12.20 -2.96 -17.61
N ALA A 585 11.82 -2.68 -18.87
CA ALA A 585 12.76 -2.27 -19.92
C ALA A 585 13.55 -0.98 -19.59
N ASP A 586 13.01 -0.13 -18.71
CA ASP A 586 13.66 1.12 -18.30
C ASP A 586 14.72 0.89 -17.18
N ASP A 587 14.87 -0.35 -16.71
CA ASP A 587 15.91 -0.72 -15.75
C ASP A 587 17.28 -0.83 -16.43
N ASP A 588 18.19 0.08 -16.09
CA ASP A 588 19.55 0.17 -16.66
C ASP A 588 20.50 -0.88 -16.04
N LEU A 589 20.13 -2.17 -16.08
CA LEU A 589 20.99 -3.26 -15.57
C LEU A 589 22.36 -3.32 -16.25
N ASP A 590 22.46 -2.85 -17.50
CA ASP A 590 23.68 -2.93 -18.29
C ASP A 590 24.60 -1.69 -18.12
N LYS A 591 24.23 -0.73 -17.25
CA LYS A 591 24.97 0.51 -16.99
C LYS A 591 25.53 0.61 -15.57
N ALA A 592 25.42 -0.43 -14.77
CA ALA A 592 25.92 -0.47 -13.40
C ALA A 592 27.34 -1.02 -13.33
#